data_cf5d31b1cae1bd784269622f1aecf190
#
_entry.id   cf5d31b1cae1bd784269622f1aecf190
#
_cell.length_a   1.000
_cell.length_b   1.000
_cell.length_c   1.000
_cell.angle_alpha   90.00
_cell.angle_beta   90.00
_cell.angle_gamma   90.00
#
_symmetry.space_group_name_H-M   'P 1'
#
loop_
_entity.id
_entity.type
_entity.pdbx_description
1 polymer ?
#
loop_
_entity_poly.entity_id
_entity_poly.type
_entity_poly.pdbx_seq_one_letter_code
_entity_poly.pdbx_strand_id
1 'polypeptide(L)'
;DLSPTQTGTATGAGVGAGLGGLIGAVTGDGGGKRTATGAAIGAALGGAAGYFWSDRMQKQKAQMEAATQGTGVQVTQTPDNRLKLEIPSDISFDTGRADIKPNFRSILDQFARTLTENPSTTINIIGHTDNTGTDAMNDKLSLQRAESTRNYLSARGVNSARVNIAGHGEREPIAVNDTAANRAKNRRVEIFVAESKIKILNQVEAR
;
A
#
# COMPACT_ATOMS: atom_id res chain seq x y z
N ASP A 1 23.32 5.47 17.42
CA ASP A 1 22.45 6.18 16.47
C ASP A 1 22.88 5.84 15.05
N LEU A 2 22.10 4.96 14.43
CA LEU A 2 22.33 4.55 13.04
C LEU A 2 21.90 5.67 12.09
N SER A 3 22.70 5.91 11.06
CA SER A 3 22.33 6.87 10.01
C SER A 3 21.04 6.41 9.29
N PRO A 4 20.26 7.32 8.66
CA PRO A 4 19.04 6.96 7.93
C PRO A 4 19.25 5.87 6.88
N THR A 5 20.39 5.89 6.20
CA THR A 5 20.75 4.89 5.18
C THR A 5 20.93 3.49 5.78
N GLN A 6 21.54 3.40 6.95
CA GLN A 6 21.71 2.13 7.66
C GLN A 6 20.37 1.60 8.17
N THR A 7 19.49 2.49 8.63
CA THR A 7 18.14 2.10 9.09
C THR A 7 17.30 1.54 7.94
N GLY A 8 17.34 2.16 6.77
CA GLY A 8 16.61 1.68 5.61
C GLY A 8 17.09 0.29 5.14
N THR A 9 18.41 0.10 5.09
CA THR A 9 18.98 -1.20 4.72
C THR A 9 18.65 -2.28 5.74
N ALA A 10 18.72 -1.96 7.03
CA ALA A 10 18.37 -2.90 8.08
C ALA A 10 16.90 -3.30 8.03
N THR A 11 16.00 -2.34 7.76
CA THR A 11 14.56 -2.62 7.63
C THR A 11 14.26 -3.47 6.39
N GLY A 12 14.87 -3.12 5.25
CA GLY A 12 14.71 -3.90 4.02
C GLY A 12 15.24 -5.32 4.15
N ALA A 13 16.43 -5.47 4.76
CA ALA A 13 17.02 -6.77 5.02
C ALA A 13 16.16 -7.62 5.98
N GLY A 14 15.61 -7.01 7.00
CA GLY A 14 14.75 -7.69 7.97
C GLY A 14 13.47 -8.26 7.33
N VAL A 15 12.78 -7.46 6.52
CA VAL A 15 11.57 -7.89 5.80
C VAL A 15 11.90 -8.95 4.75
N GLY A 16 12.95 -8.72 3.96
CA GLY A 16 13.37 -9.67 2.94
C GLY A 16 13.82 -10.99 3.54
N ALA A 17 14.56 -10.96 4.64
CA ALA A 17 14.99 -12.17 5.34
C ALA A 17 13.81 -12.96 5.89
N GLY A 18 12.79 -12.29 6.43
CA GLY A 18 11.58 -12.94 6.93
C GLY A 18 10.83 -13.68 5.83
N LEU A 19 10.58 -13.03 4.71
CA LEU A 19 9.90 -13.64 3.57
C LEU A 19 10.73 -14.75 2.91
N GLY A 20 12.01 -14.50 2.70
CA GLY A 20 12.93 -15.48 2.13
C GLY A 20 13.08 -16.71 3.05
N GLY A 21 13.13 -16.49 4.35
CA GLY A 21 13.18 -17.55 5.35
C GLY A 21 11.94 -18.43 5.33
N LEU A 22 10.77 -17.82 5.22
CA LEU A 22 9.50 -18.56 5.12
C LEU A 22 9.43 -19.43 3.86
N ILE A 23 9.82 -18.86 2.70
CA ILE A 23 9.84 -19.61 1.44
C ILE A 23 10.84 -20.75 1.53
N GLY A 24 12.03 -20.52 2.08
CA GLY A 24 13.04 -21.54 2.26
C GLY A 24 12.61 -22.68 3.21
N ALA A 25 11.82 -22.35 4.24
CA ALA A 25 11.31 -23.34 5.18
C ALA A 25 10.20 -24.21 4.59
N VAL A 26 9.37 -23.65 3.69
CA VAL A 26 8.25 -24.38 3.05
C VAL A 26 8.75 -25.32 1.94
N THR A 27 9.82 -24.97 1.24
CA THR A 27 10.29 -25.71 0.04
C THR A 27 11.38 -26.73 0.32
N GLY A 28 11.83 -26.93 1.57
CA GLY A 28 12.98 -27.75 1.85
C GLY A 28 12.89 -28.68 3.04
N ASP A 29 13.38 -29.93 2.87
CA ASP A 29 13.69 -30.80 3.96
C ASP A 29 14.68 -30.16 4.93
N GLY A 30 14.18 -29.80 6.08
CA GLY A 30 14.76 -29.45 7.36
C GLY A 30 16.28 -29.27 7.47
N GLY A 31 16.86 -28.29 6.79
CA GLY A 31 18.27 -28.01 6.98
C GLY A 31 18.56 -26.54 7.15
N GLY A 32 19.21 -26.15 8.24
CA GLY A 32 19.59 -24.76 8.54
C GLY A 32 20.36 -24.03 7.41
N LYS A 33 20.97 -24.78 6.49
CA LYS A 33 21.63 -24.23 5.31
C LYS A 33 20.66 -23.59 4.30
N ARG A 34 19.46 -24.17 4.11
CA ARG A 34 18.47 -23.63 3.16
C ARG A 34 17.77 -22.42 3.72
N THR A 35 17.52 -22.41 5.02
CA THR A 35 16.98 -21.21 5.69
C THR A 35 17.97 -20.05 5.58
N ALA A 36 19.25 -20.31 5.75
CA ALA A 36 20.31 -19.30 5.57
C ALA A 36 20.37 -18.79 4.12
N THR A 37 20.21 -19.70 3.14
CA THR A 37 20.19 -19.30 1.72
C THR A 37 18.94 -18.46 1.39
N GLY A 38 17.77 -18.89 1.90
CA GLY A 38 16.53 -18.12 1.72
C GLY A 38 16.61 -16.74 2.38
N ALA A 39 17.17 -16.68 3.58
CA ALA A 39 17.38 -15.41 4.28
C ALA A 39 18.39 -14.51 3.55
N ALA A 40 19.47 -15.08 3.00
CA ALA A 40 20.46 -14.33 2.25
C ALA A 40 19.87 -13.75 0.95
N ILE A 41 19.08 -14.54 0.22
CA ILE A 41 18.39 -14.06 -0.98
C ILE A 41 17.35 -12.99 -0.61
N GLY A 42 16.56 -13.25 0.40
CA GLY A 42 15.56 -12.28 0.89
C GLY A 42 16.19 -10.98 1.39
N ALA A 43 17.31 -11.07 2.11
CA ALA A 43 18.05 -9.91 2.56
C ALA A 43 18.64 -9.10 1.40
N ALA A 44 19.19 -9.79 0.39
CA ALA A 44 19.73 -9.12 -0.80
C ALA A 44 18.64 -8.39 -1.59
N LEU A 45 17.48 -9.03 -1.80
CA LEU A 45 16.36 -8.41 -2.49
C LEU A 45 15.72 -7.29 -1.66
N GLY A 46 15.53 -7.51 -0.37
CA GLY A 46 14.99 -6.50 0.54
C GLY A 46 15.92 -5.32 0.73
N GLY A 47 17.22 -5.58 0.84
CA GLY A 47 18.25 -4.54 0.92
C GLY A 47 18.33 -3.70 -0.37
N ALA A 48 18.30 -4.37 -1.52
CA ALA A 48 18.32 -3.69 -2.82
C ALA A 48 17.05 -2.86 -3.03
N ALA A 49 15.87 -3.42 -2.70
CA ALA A 49 14.61 -2.69 -2.77
C ALA A 49 14.59 -1.47 -1.82
N GLY A 50 15.09 -1.63 -0.59
CA GLY A 50 15.19 -0.53 0.37
C GLY A 50 16.16 0.58 -0.07
N TYR A 51 17.20 0.23 -0.82
CA TYR A 51 18.18 1.19 -1.32
C TYR A 51 17.61 2.09 -2.42
N PHE A 52 16.70 1.56 -3.26
CA PHE A 52 16.09 2.32 -4.37
C PHE A 52 14.90 3.21 -3.94
N TRP A 53 14.41 3.06 -2.72
CA TRP A 53 13.40 3.96 -2.20
C TRP A 53 14.04 5.23 -1.67
N SER A 54 13.50 6.37 -2.06
CA SER A 54 13.95 7.66 -1.53
C SER A 54 13.68 7.77 -0.02
N ASP A 55 14.44 8.59 0.66
CA ASP A 55 14.21 8.92 2.08
C ASP A 55 12.78 9.46 2.30
N ARG A 56 12.24 10.15 1.30
CA ARG A 56 10.87 10.67 1.34
C ARG A 56 9.83 9.56 1.37
N MET A 57 10.01 8.52 0.55
CA MET A 57 9.10 7.36 0.53
C MET A 57 9.20 6.56 1.83
N GLN A 58 10.39 6.38 2.37
CA GLN A 58 10.61 5.72 3.66
C GLN A 58 9.93 6.49 4.79
N LYS A 59 10.11 7.81 4.82
CA LYS A 59 9.45 8.69 5.78
C LYS A 59 7.93 8.64 5.63
N GLN A 60 7.42 8.69 4.41
CA GLN A 60 5.98 8.61 4.14
C GLN A 60 5.39 7.30 4.65
N LYS A 61 6.05 6.17 4.38
CA LYS A 61 5.63 4.87 4.92
C LYS A 61 5.58 4.88 6.44
N ALA A 62 6.64 5.32 7.10
CA ALA A 62 6.71 5.39 8.57
C ALA A 62 5.61 6.30 9.16
N GLN A 63 5.35 7.44 8.55
CA GLN A 63 4.27 8.35 8.96
C GLN A 63 2.89 7.69 8.82
N MET A 64 2.66 6.95 7.75
CA MET A 64 1.39 6.26 7.54
C MET A 64 1.23 5.06 8.47
N GLU A 65 2.29 4.30 8.73
CA GLU A 65 2.27 3.22 9.75
C GLU A 65 1.89 3.76 11.12
N ALA A 66 2.47 4.87 11.53
CA ALA A 66 2.14 5.53 12.80
C ALA A 66 0.70 6.04 12.84
N ALA A 67 0.23 6.67 11.76
CA ALA A 67 -1.12 7.24 11.68
C ALA A 67 -2.23 6.17 11.63
N THR A 68 -1.91 4.97 11.17
CA THR A 68 -2.89 3.88 10.98
C THR A 68 -2.78 2.77 12.01
N GLN A 69 -1.90 2.90 12.98
CA GLN A 69 -1.71 1.90 14.04
C GLN A 69 -3.03 1.62 14.77
N GLY A 70 -3.39 0.34 14.88
CA GLY A 70 -4.62 -0.09 15.53
C GLY A 70 -5.92 0.11 14.75
N THR A 71 -5.86 0.62 13.51
CA THR A 71 -7.05 0.89 12.68
C THR A 71 -7.46 -0.28 11.78
N GLY A 72 -6.59 -1.27 11.61
CA GLY A 72 -6.77 -2.36 10.64
C GLY A 72 -6.25 -2.03 9.22
N VAL A 73 -5.80 -0.81 8.96
CA VAL A 73 -5.13 -0.43 7.71
C VAL A 73 -3.74 -1.08 7.67
N GLN A 74 -3.42 -1.71 6.56
CA GLN A 74 -2.09 -2.27 6.30
C GLN A 74 -1.29 -1.31 5.41
N VAL A 75 -0.06 -1.04 5.81
CA VAL A 75 0.88 -0.19 5.07
C VAL A 75 2.09 -1.02 4.70
N THR A 76 2.32 -1.23 3.42
CA THR A 76 3.38 -2.11 2.91
C THR A 76 4.14 -1.48 1.76
N GLN A 77 5.36 -1.97 1.52
CA GLN A 77 6.11 -1.73 0.30
C GLN A 77 5.86 -2.89 -0.65
N THR A 78 5.47 -2.60 -1.89
CA THR A 78 5.25 -3.62 -2.91
C THR A 78 6.56 -4.04 -3.56
N PRO A 79 6.63 -5.25 -4.21
CA PRO A 79 7.82 -5.69 -4.91
C PRO A 79 8.28 -4.75 -6.03
N ASP A 80 7.36 -3.98 -6.62
CA ASP A 80 7.63 -2.96 -7.65
C ASP A 80 7.88 -1.56 -7.07
N ASN A 81 8.27 -1.47 -5.79
CA ASN A 81 8.66 -0.25 -5.09
C ASN A 81 7.57 0.83 -5.00
N ARG A 82 6.33 0.42 -4.85
CA ARG A 82 5.22 1.33 -4.49
C ARG A 82 4.90 1.23 -2.99
N LEU A 83 4.43 2.32 -2.43
CA LEU A 83 3.77 2.29 -1.12
C LEU A 83 2.32 1.84 -1.33
N LYS A 84 1.88 0.81 -0.61
CA LYS A 84 0.50 0.32 -0.64
C LYS A 84 -0.16 0.54 0.70
N LEU A 85 -1.33 1.18 0.69
CA LEU A 85 -2.27 1.22 1.80
C LEU A 85 -3.46 0.32 1.45
N GLU A 86 -3.72 -0.68 2.26
CA GLU A 86 -4.90 -1.53 2.16
C GLU A 86 -5.86 -1.17 3.29
N ILE A 87 -7.00 -0.60 2.93
CA ILE A 87 -7.93 0.03 3.85
C ILE A 87 -9.25 -0.74 3.82
N PRO A 88 -9.65 -1.39 4.94
CA PRO A 88 -10.95 -2.04 5.03
C PRO A 88 -12.10 -1.07 4.76
N SER A 89 -13.03 -1.43 3.87
CA SER A 89 -14.18 -0.58 3.57
C SER A 89 -15.10 -0.39 4.78
N ASP A 90 -15.14 -1.35 5.69
CA ASP A 90 -16.01 -1.29 6.85
C ASP A 90 -15.66 -0.14 7.83
N ILE A 91 -14.40 0.28 7.87
CA ILE A 91 -13.98 1.46 8.64
C ILE A 91 -14.09 2.76 7.85
N SER A 92 -14.27 2.67 6.55
CA SER A 92 -14.17 3.79 5.60
C SER A 92 -15.54 4.29 5.13
N PHE A 93 -16.49 3.38 4.93
CA PHE A 93 -17.81 3.63 4.35
C PHE A 93 -18.89 2.80 5.05
N ASP A 94 -20.11 3.33 5.11
CA ASP A 94 -21.27 2.54 5.48
C ASP A 94 -21.67 1.56 4.36
N THR A 95 -22.40 0.52 4.70
CA THR A 95 -22.85 -0.51 3.74
C THR A 95 -23.59 0.13 2.57
N GLY A 96 -23.17 -0.19 1.35
CA GLY A 96 -23.76 0.32 0.12
C GLY A 96 -23.55 1.82 -0.13
N ARG A 97 -22.74 2.49 0.66
CA ARG A 97 -22.48 3.93 0.54
C ARG A 97 -21.04 4.23 0.16
N ALA A 98 -20.84 5.43 -0.37
CA ALA A 98 -19.52 5.97 -0.72
C ALA A 98 -19.16 7.25 0.07
N ASP A 99 -19.97 7.62 1.06
CA ASP A 99 -19.68 8.73 1.96
C ASP A 99 -18.57 8.32 2.94
N ILE A 100 -17.54 9.15 3.06
CA ILE A 100 -16.37 8.87 3.89
C ILE A 100 -16.71 9.02 5.37
N LYS A 101 -16.47 7.97 6.14
CA LYS A 101 -16.68 7.96 7.60
C LYS A 101 -15.64 8.82 8.32
N PRO A 102 -15.95 9.37 9.52
CA PRO A 102 -15.02 10.22 10.29
C PRO A 102 -13.65 9.58 10.55
N ASN A 103 -13.60 8.28 10.88
CA ASN A 103 -12.34 7.58 11.11
C ASN A 103 -11.45 7.57 9.87
N PHE A 104 -12.05 7.38 8.70
CA PHE A 104 -11.32 7.40 7.44
C PHE A 104 -10.85 8.81 7.08
N ARG A 105 -11.62 9.85 7.42
CA ARG A 105 -11.20 11.25 7.22
C ARG A 105 -9.89 11.54 7.93
N SER A 106 -9.74 11.11 9.19
CA SER A 106 -8.52 11.31 9.96
C SER A 106 -7.30 10.66 9.30
N ILE A 107 -7.46 9.44 8.77
CA ILE A 107 -6.40 8.73 8.04
C ILE A 107 -6.06 9.49 6.75
N LEU A 108 -7.06 9.92 5.99
CA LEU A 108 -6.88 10.67 4.76
C LEU A 108 -6.27 12.06 4.98
N ASP A 109 -6.56 12.72 6.10
CA ASP A 109 -5.94 13.99 6.47
C ASP A 109 -4.42 13.82 6.65
N GLN A 110 -4.00 12.79 7.38
CA GLN A 110 -2.58 12.46 7.54
C GLN A 110 -1.94 12.08 6.20
N PHE A 111 -2.64 11.27 5.41
CA PHE A 111 -2.15 10.85 4.11
C PHE A 111 -1.98 12.03 3.16
N ALA A 112 -2.95 12.96 3.09
CA ALA A 112 -2.85 14.18 2.29
C ALA A 112 -1.61 15.02 2.65
N ARG A 113 -1.27 15.13 3.94
CA ARG A 113 -0.04 15.81 4.38
C ARG A 113 1.21 15.14 3.81
N THR A 114 1.30 13.82 3.91
CA THR A 114 2.45 13.08 3.37
C THR A 114 2.56 13.24 1.85
N LEU A 115 1.45 13.31 1.13
CA LEU A 115 1.41 13.51 -0.32
C LEU A 115 1.83 14.93 -0.73
N THR A 116 1.49 15.94 0.07
CA THR A 116 1.93 17.33 -0.18
C THR A 116 3.42 17.51 0.15
N GLU A 117 3.94 16.81 1.14
CA GLU A 117 5.38 16.76 1.45
C GLU A 117 6.19 16.01 0.37
N ASN A 118 5.55 15.09 -0.35
CA ASN A 118 6.15 14.30 -1.42
C ASN A 118 5.42 14.50 -2.76
N PRO A 119 5.54 15.69 -3.39
CA PRO A 119 4.73 16.06 -4.55
C PRO A 119 5.10 15.30 -5.84
N SER A 120 6.26 14.65 -5.88
CA SER A 120 6.76 13.93 -7.06
C SER A 120 6.28 12.48 -7.08
N THR A 121 5.04 12.22 -6.69
CA THR A 121 4.45 10.88 -6.69
C THR A 121 3.12 10.85 -7.42
N THR A 122 2.81 9.70 -8.00
CA THR A 122 1.52 9.37 -8.61
C THR A 122 0.75 8.44 -7.68
N ILE A 123 -0.54 8.67 -7.54
CA ILE A 123 -1.42 7.92 -6.65
C ILE A 123 -2.44 7.15 -7.49
N ASN A 124 -2.64 5.86 -7.20
CA ASN A 124 -3.70 5.06 -7.77
C ASN A 124 -4.61 4.56 -6.64
N ILE A 125 -5.91 4.83 -6.75
CA ILE A 125 -6.92 4.41 -5.77
C ILE A 125 -7.85 3.41 -6.46
N ILE A 126 -7.94 2.21 -5.89
CA ILE A 126 -8.73 1.11 -6.44
C ILE A 126 -9.74 0.64 -5.39
N GLY A 127 -11.02 0.72 -5.73
CA GLY A 127 -12.10 0.18 -4.89
C GLY A 127 -12.40 -1.27 -5.24
N HIS A 128 -12.68 -2.08 -4.20
CA HIS A 128 -13.08 -3.49 -4.32
C HIS A 128 -14.30 -3.76 -3.45
N THR A 129 -15.13 -4.70 -3.90
CA THR A 129 -16.29 -5.21 -3.17
C THR A 129 -16.16 -6.71 -2.89
N ASP A 130 -17.05 -7.25 -2.06
CA ASP A 130 -17.31 -8.67 -2.05
C ASP A 130 -18.28 -9.05 -3.18
N ASN A 131 -18.68 -10.32 -3.25
CA ASN A 131 -19.60 -10.84 -4.27
C ASN A 131 -21.09 -10.65 -3.95
N THR A 132 -21.42 -9.80 -3.01
CA THR A 132 -22.81 -9.53 -2.66
C THR A 132 -23.41 -8.48 -3.62
N GLY A 133 -24.54 -8.80 -4.21
CA GLY A 133 -25.21 -7.93 -5.19
C GLY A 133 -24.84 -8.28 -6.64
N THR A 134 -25.14 -7.38 -7.55
CA THR A 134 -24.81 -7.55 -8.98
C THR A 134 -23.46 -6.96 -9.34
N ASP A 135 -22.84 -7.48 -10.37
CA ASP A 135 -21.56 -6.96 -10.90
C ASP A 135 -21.65 -5.46 -11.21
N ALA A 136 -22.75 -5.04 -11.86
CA ALA A 136 -22.95 -3.63 -12.23
C ALA A 136 -23.04 -2.71 -10.99
N MET A 137 -23.70 -3.15 -9.93
CA MET A 137 -23.77 -2.40 -8.67
C MET A 137 -22.42 -2.35 -7.97
N ASN A 138 -21.69 -3.46 -7.96
CA ASN A 138 -20.37 -3.57 -7.36
C ASN A 138 -19.33 -2.73 -8.10
N ASP A 139 -19.36 -2.74 -9.42
CA ASP A 139 -18.50 -1.89 -10.25
C ASP A 139 -18.75 -0.41 -9.95
N LYS A 140 -20.00 0.01 -9.93
CA LYS A 140 -20.38 1.38 -9.62
C LYS A 140 -19.98 1.80 -8.21
N LEU A 141 -20.29 0.98 -7.19
CA LEU A 141 -19.97 1.28 -5.80
C LEU A 141 -18.46 1.38 -5.57
N SER A 142 -17.69 0.45 -6.11
CA SER A 142 -16.23 0.45 -5.96
C SER A 142 -15.60 1.69 -6.61
N LEU A 143 -16.07 2.10 -7.78
CA LEU A 143 -15.62 3.32 -8.44
C LEU A 143 -16.00 4.58 -7.64
N GLN A 144 -17.24 4.67 -7.16
CA GLN A 144 -17.70 5.79 -6.34
C GLN A 144 -16.89 5.96 -5.06
N ARG A 145 -16.48 4.86 -4.42
CA ARG A 145 -15.62 4.88 -3.23
C ARG A 145 -14.22 5.40 -3.54
N ALA A 146 -13.63 4.96 -4.66
CA ALA A 146 -12.36 5.49 -5.12
C ALA A 146 -12.46 6.99 -5.47
N GLU A 147 -13.55 7.41 -6.10
CA GLU A 147 -13.82 8.80 -6.44
C GLU A 147 -13.99 9.68 -5.20
N SER A 148 -14.76 9.25 -4.21
CA SER A 148 -14.94 9.96 -2.94
C SER A 148 -13.61 10.15 -2.21
N THR A 149 -12.75 9.12 -2.24
CA THR A 149 -11.42 9.18 -1.64
C THR A 149 -10.53 10.22 -2.37
N ARG A 150 -10.49 10.19 -3.70
CA ARG A 150 -9.79 11.20 -4.50
C ARG A 150 -10.29 12.63 -4.21
N ASN A 151 -11.60 12.81 -4.21
CA ASN A 151 -12.21 14.12 -4.01
C ASN A 151 -11.89 14.67 -2.61
N TYR A 152 -11.87 13.82 -1.60
CA TYR A 152 -11.47 14.21 -0.25
C TYR A 152 -10.00 14.64 -0.19
N LEU A 153 -9.10 13.87 -0.78
CA LEU A 153 -7.67 14.24 -0.87
C LEU A 153 -7.47 15.55 -1.62
N SER A 154 -8.22 15.76 -2.71
CA SER A 154 -8.20 17.01 -3.48
C SER A 154 -8.64 18.22 -2.65
N ALA A 155 -9.68 18.08 -1.84
CA ALA A 155 -10.11 19.10 -0.90
C ALA A 155 -9.07 19.42 0.18
N ARG A 156 -8.13 18.51 0.42
CA ARG A 156 -7.00 18.68 1.36
C ARG A 156 -5.69 19.13 0.69
N GLY A 157 -5.75 19.56 -0.57
CA GLY A 157 -4.63 20.16 -1.28
C GLY A 157 -3.82 19.21 -2.17
N VAL A 158 -4.25 17.94 -2.33
CA VAL A 158 -3.62 17.02 -3.27
C VAL A 158 -4.16 17.26 -4.68
N ASN A 159 -3.29 17.60 -5.62
CA ASN A 159 -3.71 17.83 -6.99
C ASN A 159 -4.32 16.55 -7.60
N SER A 160 -5.58 16.65 -8.04
CA SER A 160 -6.31 15.52 -8.62
C SER A 160 -5.67 14.95 -9.89
N ALA A 161 -4.87 15.73 -10.61
CA ALA A 161 -4.09 15.25 -11.76
C ALA A 161 -3.03 14.18 -11.38
N ARG A 162 -2.65 14.11 -10.10
CA ARG A 162 -1.76 13.07 -9.58
C ARG A 162 -2.48 11.77 -9.23
N VAL A 163 -3.82 11.77 -9.21
CA VAL A 163 -4.63 10.69 -8.64
C VAL A 163 -5.45 10.02 -9.74
N ASN A 164 -5.13 8.75 -9.99
CA ASN A 164 -5.93 7.87 -10.83
C ASN A 164 -6.87 7.05 -9.96
N ILE A 165 -8.07 6.78 -10.46
CA ILE A 165 -9.07 5.97 -9.77
C ILE A 165 -9.54 4.81 -10.63
N ALA A 166 -9.89 3.70 -10.00
CA ALA A 166 -10.53 2.55 -10.62
C ALA A 166 -11.50 1.86 -9.66
N GLY A 167 -12.54 1.27 -10.21
CA GLY A 167 -13.44 0.37 -9.49
C GLY A 167 -13.34 -1.02 -10.08
N HIS A 168 -12.85 -1.98 -9.30
CA HIS A 168 -12.68 -3.38 -9.75
C HIS A 168 -13.85 -4.28 -9.32
N GLY A 169 -14.85 -3.74 -8.60
CA GLY A 169 -15.97 -4.54 -8.13
C GLY A 169 -15.50 -5.75 -7.34
N GLU A 170 -16.07 -6.90 -7.64
CA GLU A 170 -15.73 -8.18 -7.01
C GLU A 170 -14.65 -9.00 -7.75
N ARG A 171 -14.10 -8.47 -8.85
CA ARG A 171 -13.24 -9.22 -9.78
C ARG A 171 -11.87 -9.61 -9.24
N GLU A 172 -11.39 -8.97 -8.18
CA GLU A 172 -10.07 -9.21 -7.59
C GLU A 172 -10.17 -9.54 -6.09
N PRO A 173 -10.74 -10.70 -5.72
CA PRO A 173 -10.85 -11.10 -4.33
C PRO A 173 -9.48 -11.47 -3.76
N ILE A 174 -9.21 -11.11 -2.50
CA ILE A 174 -8.03 -11.55 -1.73
C ILE A 174 -8.34 -12.69 -0.78
N ALA A 175 -9.62 -13.04 -0.62
CA ALA A 175 -10.11 -14.17 0.14
C ALA A 175 -11.31 -14.80 -0.57
N VAL A 176 -11.58 -16.07 -0.30
CA VAL A 176 -12.79 -16.73 -0.83
C VAL A 176 -14.03 -16.09 -0.21
N ASN A 177 -15.06 -15.77 -1.02
CA ASN A 177 -16.30 -15.11 -0.58
C ASN A 177 -17.27 -16.05 0.16
N ASP A 178 -16.80 -16.96 0.97
CA ASP A 178 -17.55 -18.02 1.65
C ASP A 178 -18.06 -17.64 3.04
N THR A 179 -17.31 -16.81 3.76
CA THR A 179 -17.64 -16.37 5.11
C THR A 179 -17.78 -14.85 5.20
N ALA A 180 -18.49 -14.37 6.22
CA ALA A 180 -18.59 -12.93 6.48
C ALA A 180 -17.22 -12.29 6.70
N ALA A 181 -16.33 -12.97 7.42
CA ALA A 181 -14.96 -12.49 7.66
C ALA A 181 -14.14 -12.37 6.37
N ASN A 182 -14.25 -13.36 5.48
CA ASN A 182 -13.55 -13.34 4.20
C ASN A 182 -14.13 -12.29 3.25
N ARG A 183 -15.45 -12.15 3.18
CA ARG A 183 -16.08 -11.06 2.43
C ARG A 183 -15.66 -9.68 2.93
N ALA A 184 -15.50 -9.50 4.24
CA ALA A 184 -14.99 -8.26 4.81
C ALA A 184 -13.58 -7.91 4.33
N LYS A 185 -12.71 -8.91 4.14
CA LYS A 185 -11.37 -8.70 3.56
C LYS A 185 -11.44 -8.23 2.11
N ASN A 186 -12.38 -8.75 1.33
CA ASN A 186 -12.57 -8.36 -0.06
C ASN A 186 -13.10 -6.93 -0.19
N ARG A 187 -13.94 -6.48 0.74
CA ARG A 187 -14.42 -5.09 0.80
C ARG A 187 -13.30 -4.16 1.27
N ARG A 188 -12.56 -3.57 0.35
CA ARG A 188 -11.41 -2.72 0.64
C ARG A 188 -11.20 -1.63 -0.39
N VAL A 189 -10.43 -0.64 -0.02
CA VAL A 189 -9.82 0.33 -0.93
C VAL A 189 -8.32 0.14 -0.85
N GLU A 190 -7.68 -0.01 -2.00
CA GLU A 190 -6.23 -0.05 -2.12
C GLU A 190 -5.73 1.28 -2.67
N ILE A 191 -4.71 1.85 -2.03
CA ILE A 191 -4.05 3.06 -2.50
C ILE A 191 -2.58 2.75 -2.74
N PHE A 192 -2.11 3.00 -3.95
CA PHE A 192 -0.72 2.84 -4.34
C PHE A 192 -0.08 4.19 -4.60
N VAL A 193 1.10 4.41 -4.05
CA VAL A 193 1.90 5.61 -4.26
C VAL A 193 3.22 5.21 -4.92
N ALA A 194 3.50 5.78 -6.09
CA ALA A 194 4.72 5.54 -6.85
C ALA A 194 5.49 6.84 -7.07
N GLU A 195 6.81 6.80 -6.94
CA GLU A 195 7.66 7.92 -7.34
C GLU A 195 7.64 8.10 -8.86
N SER A 196 7.48 9.34 -9.31
CA SER A 196 7.53 9.67 -10.74
C SER A 196 8.96 9.49 -11.26
N LYS A 197 9.15 8.63 -12.26
CA LYS A 197 10.45 8.30 -12.86
C LYS A 197 11.19 9.51 -13.48
N ILE A 198 10.50 10.61 -13.71
CA ILE A 198 11.04 11.80 -14.40
C ILE A 198 12.20 12.46 -13.65
N LYS A 199 12.28 12.32 -12.31
CA LYS A 199 13.39 12.91 -11.54
C LYS A 199 14.66 12.08 -11.50
N ILE A 200 14.59 10.79 -11.75
CA ILE A 200 15.78 9.91 -11.72
C ILE A 200 16.66 10.17 -12.94
N LEU A 201 16.09 10.42 -14.10
CA LEU A 201 16.84 10.72 -15.32
C LEU A 201 17.60 12.04 -15.24
N ASN A 202 17.01 13.08 -14.66
CA ASN A 202 17.65 14.39 -14.52
C ASN A 202 18.78 14.44 -13.47
N GLN A 203 18.85 13.47 -12.56
CA GLN A 203 19.97 13.36 -11.60
C GLN A 203 21.15 12.56 -12.15
N VAL A 204 20.93 11.72 -13.15
CA VAL A 204 21.99 10.95 -13.82
C VAL A 204 22.69 11.81 -14.88
N GLU A 205 21.97 12.73 -15.54
CA GLU A 205 22.56 13.65 -16.53
C GLU A 205 23.29 14.87 -15.91
N ALA A 206 23.11 15.11 -14.61
CA ALA A 206 23.75 16.23 -13.89
C ALA A 206 25.05 15.83 -13.16
N ARG A 207 25.61 14.65 -13.44
CA ARG A 207 26.91 14.17 -12.95
C ARG A 207 27.82 13.86 -14.13
#